data_285c950099d9291d4b5559ceaaf3abb9
#
_entry.id   285c950099d9291d4b5559ceaaf3abb9
#
_cell.length_a   1.000
_cell.length_b   1.000
_cell.length_c   1.000
_cell.angle_alpha   90.00
_cell.angle_beta   90.00
_cell.angle_gamma   90.00
#
_symmetry.space_group_name_H-M   'P 1'
#
loop_
_entity.id
_entity.type
_entity.pdbx_description
1 polymer ?
#
loop_
_entity_poly.entity_id
_entity_poly.type
_entity_poly.pdbx_seq_one_letter_code
_entity_poly.pdbx_strand_id
1 'polypeptide(L)'
;MSRSTIVIPNYNGIKFMEKCLLSLRGEDAHILVVDNGSTDGSCELVQEKFPEAECIALAENRGFCGAVNLGIQNSKTTYVILLNNDTEIEPGFVKALERAMDADERIFSASAQMRNLYHPERIDDAGDEYCALGWAFARGKDRPVERYQQSRGIFAACGGASIFRRELLERTGALDENHFAYLEDIDLGYRAQIYGYRNVYAPEAVVYHAGSGSTGSRYNKFKVDLSSKNSIYLVYKNMPFLQILLNLPFLLAGFLAKTLFFAGKGLGGTYVRGLGRGFALCASREGRAHKVRFRMKNLPHYLRIQLVLWKNIFVVFLTKIR
;
A
#
# COMPACT_ATOMS: atom_id res chain seq x y z
N MET A 1 -27.38 -4.14 -6.29
CA MET A 1 -26.26 -3.28 -6.68
C MET A 1 -25.06 -3.68 -5.83
N SER A 2 -23.92 -3.93 -6.45
CA SER A 2 -22.66 -4.27 -5.75
C SER A 2 -22.28 -3.21 -4.74
N ARG A 3 -21.75 -3.64 -3.59
CA ARG A 3 -21.29 -2.74 -2.52
C ARG A 3 -19.83 -2.27 -2.72
N SER A 4 -19.10 -2.95 -3.61
CA SER A 4 -17.67 -2.75 -3.82
C SER A 4 -17.34 -2.45 -5.27
N THR A 5 -16.35 -1.59 -5.49
CA THR A 5 -15.67 -1.39 -6.77
C THR A 5 -14.22 -1.88 -6.63
N ILE A 6 -13.80 -2.79 -7.51
CA ILE A 6 -12.39 -3.23 -7.61
C ILE A 6 -11.69 -2.29 -8.59
N VAL A 7 -10.72 -1.54 -8.09
CA VAL A 7 -9.84 -0.66 -8.87
C VAL A 7 -8.54 -1.40 -9.15
N ILE A 8 -8.24 -1.61 -10.43
CA ILE A 8 -7.04 -2.31 -10.91
C ILE A 8 -6.17 -1.30 -11.66
N PRO A 9 -5.12 -0.73 -11.03
CA PRO A 9 -4.16 0.10 -11.75
C PRO A 9 -3.30 -0.78 -12.67
N ASN A 10 -3.22 -0.41 -13.95
CA ASN A 10 -2.44 -1.14 -14.95
C ASN A 10 -1.38 -0.26 -15.59
N TYR A 11 -0.17 -0.77 -15.76
CA TYR A 11 0.88 -0.18 -16.56
C TYR A 11 1.75 -1.27 -17.18
N ASN A 12 1.58 -1.48 -18.51
CA ASN A 12 2.28 -2.53 -19.26
C ASN A 12 2.17 -3.92 -18.61
N GLY A 13 0.93 -4.30 -18.24
CA GLY A 13 0.63 -5.50 -17.46
C GLY A 13 -0.02 -6.63 -18.23
N ILE A 14 0.06 -6.66 -19.56
CA ILE A 14 -0.61 -7.64 -20.43
C ILE A 14 -0.36 -9.08 -20.02
N LYS A 15 0.85 -9.37 -19.51
CA LYS A 15 1.25 -10.71 -19.08
C LYS A 15 0.36 -11.30 -17.98
N PHE A 16 -0.20 -10.47 -17.12
CA PHE A 16 -0.94 -10.88 -15.93
C PHE A 16 -2.43 -10.54 -16.00
N MET A 17 -2.78 -9.47 -16.74
CA MET A 17 -4.12 -8.89 -16.78
C MET A 17 -5.21 -9.91 -17.06
N GLU A 18 -5.04 -10.80 -18.04
CA GLU A 18 -6.06 -11.80 -18.40
C GLU A 18 -6.39 -12.74 -17.24
N LYS A 19 -5.38 -13.27 -16.55
CA LYS A 19 -5.58 -14.16 -15.39
C LYS A 19 -6.19 -13.43 -14.21
N CYS A 20 -5.74 -12.20 -13.95
CA CYS A 20 -6.32 -11.36 -12.91
C CYS A 20 -7.83 -11.18 -13.14
N LEU A 21 -8.25 -10.75 -14.33
CA LEU A 21 -9.66 -10.52 -14.64
C LEU A 21 -10.48 -11.82 -14.68
N LEU A 22 -9.91 -12.93 -15.16
CA LEU A 22 -10.56 -14.24 -15.11
C LEU A 22 -10.84 -14.69 -13.68
N SER A 23 -9.94 -14.41 -12.73
CA SER A 23 -10.14 -14.77 -11.32
C SER A 23 -11.26 -13.98 -10.64
N LEU A 24 -11.66 -12.84 -11.20
CA LEU A 24 -12.74 -11.99 -10.68
C LEU A 24 -14.13 -12.42 -11.12
N ARG A 25 -14.23 -13.38 -12.05
CA ARG A 25 -15.54 -13.85 -12.54
C ARG A 25 -16.34 -14.50 -11.41
N GLY A 26 -17.59 -14.02 -11.25
CA GLY A 26 -18.49 -14.50 -10.20
C GLY A 26 -18.43 -13.72 -8.88
N GLU A 27 -17.49 -12.77 -8.73
CA GLU A 27 -17.50 -11.85 -7.59
C GLU A 27 -18.55 -10.73 -7.79
N ASP A 28 -19.26 -10.38 -6.71
CA ASP A 28 -20.24 -9.27 -6.72
C ASP A 28 -19.55 -7.92 -6.51
N ALA A 29 -18.85 -7.45 -7.54
CA ALA A 29 -18.18 -6.15 -7.53
C ALA A 29 -18.22 -5.51 -8.92
N HIS A 30 -18.18 -4.16 -8.94
CA HIS A 30 -17.89 -3.43 -10.16
C HIS A 30 -16.39 -3.44 -10.42
N ILE A 31 -15.96 -3.82 -11.63
CA ILE A 31 -14.54 -3.90 -12.00
C ILE A 31 -14.17 -2.66 -12.80
N LEU A 32 -13.15 -1.93 -12.32
CA LEU A 32 -12.64 -0.72 -12.94
C LEU A 32 -11.12 -0.84 -13.14
N VAL A 33 -10.69 -1.04 -14.38
CA VAL A 33 -9.28 -1.00 -14.77
C VAL A 33 -8.90 0.44 -15.08
N VAL A 34 -7.84 0.95 -14.45
CA VAL A 34 -7.25 2.24 -14.78
C VAL A 34 -5.93 2.00 -15.49
N ASP A 35 -5.96 2.08 -16.80
CA ASP A 35 -4.77 1.95 -17.63
C ASP A 35 -3.94 3.23 -17.59
N ASN A 36 -2.74 3.12 -17.09
CA ASN A 36 -1.85 4.24 -16.77
C ASN A 36 -0.89 4.59 -17.94
N GLY A 37 -1.43 4.61 -19.17
CA GLY A 37 -0.68 4.90 -20.39
C GLY A 37 0.16 3.73 -20.87
N SER A 38 -0.41 2.51 -20.89
CA SER A 38 0.26 1.32 -21.40
C SER A 38 0.44 1.36 -22.91
N THR A 39 1.45 0.63 -23.39
CA THR A 39 1.79 0.49 -24.82
C THR A 39 1.94 -0.98 -25.24
N ASP A 40 1.54 -1.91 -24.38
CA ASP A 40 1.74 -3.35 -24.55
C ASP A 40 0.48 -4.09 -25.06
N GLY A 41 -0.62 -3.37 -25.35
CA GLY A 41 -1.89 -3.96 -25.77
C GLY A 41 -2.78 -4.43 -24.60
N SER A 42 -2.43 -4.13 -23.34
CA SER A 42 -3.23 -4.55 -22.18
C SER A 42 -4.59 -3.84 -22.10
N CYS A 43 -4.69 -2.59 -22.57
CA CYS A 43 -5.95 -1.85 -22.61
C CYS A 43 -6.92 -2.47 -23.63
N GLU A 44 -6.44 -2.77 -24.83
CA GLU A 44 -7.19 -3.41 -25.90
C GLU A 44 -7.68 -4.80 -25.46
N LEU A 45 -6.81 -5.57 -24.80
CA LEU A 45 -7.18 -6.90 -24.24
C LEU A 45 -8.36 -6.78 -23.27
N VAL A 46 -8.37 -5.78 -22.38
CA VAL A 46 -9.47 -5.56 -21.43
C VAL A 46 -10.76 -5.27 -22.19
N GLN A 47 -10.72 -4.32 -23.15
CA GLN A 47 -11.90 -3.91 -23.91
C GLN A 47 -12.48 -5.02 -24.78
N GLU A 48 -11.64 -5.87 -25.37
CA GLU A 48 -12.06 -6.94 -26.27
C GLU A 48 -12.56 -8.18 -25.53
N LYS A 49 -11.88 -8.61 -24.46
CA LYS A 49 -12.14 -9.89 -23.77
C LYS A 49 -12.97 -9.78 -22.50
N PHE A 50 -13.05 -8.58 -21.90
CA PHE A 50 -13.71 -8.34 -20.61
C PHE A 50 -14.64 -7.13 -20.68
N PRO A 51 -15.69 -7.16 -21.54
CA PRO A 51 -16.59 -6.01 -21.71
C PRO A 51 -17.38 -5.67 -20.42
N GLU A 52 -17.40 -6.57 -19.44
CA GLU A 52 -17.95 -6.35 -18.11
C GLU A 52 -17.07 -5.47 -17.22
N ALA A 53 -15.80 -5.30 -17.55
CA ALA A 53 -14.85 -4.42 -16.84
C ALA A 53 -14.81 -3.05 -17.52
N GLU A 54 -15.08 -2.00 -16.74
CA GLU A 54 -14.84 -0.63 -17.20
C GLU A 54 -13.33 -0.38 -17.33
N CYS A 55 -12.89 0.24 -18.44
CA CYS A 55 -11.48 0.61 -18.65
C CYS A 55 -11.34 2.10 -18.88
N ILE A 56 -10.61 2.80 -18.01
CA ILE A 56 -10.24 4.19 -18.15
C ILE A 56 -8.77 4.27 -18.57
N ALA A 57 -8.48 4.75 -19.78
CA ALA A 57 -7.12 4.91 -20.29
C ALA A 57 -6.60 6.33 -20.04
N LEU A 58 -5.43 6.44 -19.41
CA LEU A 58 -4.68 7.68 -19.23
C LEU A 58 -3.70 7.88 -20.41
N ALA A 59 -3.46 9.13 -20.77
CA ALA A 59 -2.50 9.46 -21.83
C ALA A 59 -1.03 9.21 -21.44
N GLU A 60 -0.73 9.19 -20.13
CA GLU A 60 0.62 9.05 -19.59
C GLU A 60 0.63 8.36 -18.22
N ASN A 61 1.77 7.82 -17.81
CA ASN A 61 1.94 7.20 -16.52
C ASN A 61 2.01 8.24 -15.39
N ARG A 62 0.92 8.33 -14.60
CA ARG A 62 0.79 9.20 -13.42
C ARG A 62 1.22 8.53 -12.11
N GLY A 63 1.88 7.37 -12.18
CA GLY A 63 2.23 6.55 -11.04
C GLY A 63 1.04 5.75 -10.47
N PHE A 64 1.35 4.88 -9.53
CA PHE A 64 0.34 4.07 -8.84
C PHE A 64 -0.72 4.96 -8.16
N CYS A 65 -0.26 6.00 -7.44
CA CYS A 65 -1.16 6.91 -6.73
C CYS A 65 -2.15 7.63 -7.65
N GLY A 66 -1.69 8.13 -8.81
CA GLY A 66 -2.53 8.83 -9.77
C GLY A 66 -3.60 7.92 -10.39
N ALA A 67 -3.20 6.71 -10.81
CA ALA A 67 -4.14 5.73 -11.35
C ALA A 67 -5.19 5.29 -10.31
N VAL A 68 -4.75 4.95 -9.10
CA VAL A 68 -5.66 4.56 -8.01
C VAL A 68 -6.61 5.69 -7.62
N ASN A 69 -6.13 6.92 -7.50
CA ASN A 69 -6.97 8.06 -7.18
C ASN A 69 -8.07 8.28 -8.23
N LEU A 70 -7.74 8.13 -9.51
CA LEU A 70 -8.73 8.21 -10.58
C LEU A 70 -9.80 7.12 -10.43
N GLY A 71 -9.38 5.88 -10.10
CA GLY A 71 -10.30 4.80 -9.81
C GLY A 71 -11.21 5.09 -8.60
N ILE A 72 -10.65 5.59 -7.50
CA ILE A 72 -11.42 6.01 -6.32
C ILE A 72 -12.45 7.09 -6.67
N GLN A 73 -12.08 8.09 -7.45
CA GLN A 73 -12.96 9.20 -7.87
C GLN A 73 -14.14 8.70 -8.72
N ASN A 74 -13.92 7.69 -9.56
CA ASN A 74 -14.97 7.08 -10.39
C ASN A 74 -15.81 6.02 -9.66
N SER A 75 -15.37 5.56 -8.49
CA SER A 75 -16.13 4.62 -7.66
C SER A 75 -17.31 5.29 -6.98
N LYS A 76 -18.51 4.65 -7.06
CA LYS A 76 -19.74 5.12 -6.42
C LYS A 76 -20.24 4.21 -5.29
N THR A 77 -19.54 3.09 -5.07
CA THR A 77 -19.88 2.05 -4.10
C THR A 77 -19.44 2.42 -2.68
N THR A 78 -19.94 1.68 -1.69
CA THR A 78 -19.58 1.87 -0.27
C THR A 78 -18.11 1.59 -0.01
N TYR A 79 -17.56 0.60 -0.70
CA TYR A 79 -16.18 0.17 -0.56
C TYR A 79 -15.42 0.29 -1.87
N VAL A 80 -14.12 0.56 -1.77
CA VAL A 80 -13.17 0.50 -2.87
C VAL A 80 -12.14 -0.57 -2.54
N ILE A 81 -11.98 -1.53 -3.42
CA ILE A 81 -10.96 -2.58 -3.34
C ILE A 81 -9.82 -2.18 -4.29
N LEU A 82 -8.61 -2.06 -3.78
CA LEU A 82 -7.41 -1.94 -4.60
C LEU A 82 -6.87 -3.34 -4.86
N LEU A 83 -6.61 -3.64 -6.13
CA LEU A 83 -6.10 -4.94 -6.53
C LEU A 83 -5.05 -4.76 -7.63
N ASN A 84 -3.83 -5.27 -7.43
CA ASN A 84 -2.81 -5.26 -8.47
C ASN A 84 -3.18 -6.17 -9.64
N ASN A 85 -2.78 -5.78 -10.85
CA ASN A 85 -3.01 -6.57 -12.07
C ASN A 85 -2.23 -7.89 -12.13
N ASP A 86 -1.21 -8.09 -11.28
CA ASP A 86 -0.42 -9.31 -11.18
C ASP A 86 -0.87 -10.22 -10.01
N THR A 87 -2.19 -10.24 -9.77
CA THR A 87 -2.84 -11.05 -8.73
C THR A 87 -3.91 -11.97 -9.30
N GLU A 88 -4.17 -13.07 -8.59
CA GLU A 88 -5.29 -14.00 -8.83
C GLU A 88 -6.00 -14.25 -7.50
N ILE A 89 -7.31 -14.00 -7.41
CA ILE A 89 -8.08 -14.14 -6.17
C ILE A 89 -8.70 -15.53 -6.02
N GLU A 90 -8.98 -15.95 -4.76
CA GLU A 90 -9.85 -17.09 -4.47
C GLU A 90 -11.34 -16.69 -4.50
N PRO A 91 -12.26 -17.59 -4.89
CA PRO A 91 -13.70 -17.31 -4.87
C PRO A 91 -14.20 -16.86 -3.50
N GLY A 92 -15.05 -15.82 -3.48
CA GLY A 92 -15.57 -15.22 -2.24
C GLY A 92 -14.65 -14.16 -1.61
N PHE A 93 -13.61 -13.77 -2.31
CA PHE A 93 -12.64 -12.74 -1.88
C PHE A 93 -13.31 -11.42 -1.51
N VAL A 94 -14.18 -10.87 -2.38
CA VAL A 94 -14.90 -9.62 -2.14
C VAL A 94 -15.75 -9.73 -0.88
N LYS A 95 -16.52 -10.80 -0.76
CA LYS A 95 -17.40 -11.03 0.40
C LYS A 95 -16.61 -11.16 1.71
N ALA A 96 -15.43 -11.77 1.68
CA ALA A 96 -14.56 -11.88 2.85
C ALA A 96 -14.02 -10.52 3.29
N LEU A 97 -13.60 -9.67 2.35
CA LEU A 97 -13.17 -8.30 2.62
C LEU A 97 -14.31 -7.44 3.18
N GLU A 98 -15.51 -7.51 2.59
CA GLU A 98 -16.69 -6.77 3.05
C GLU A 98 -17.07 -7.17 4.49
N ARG A 99 -17.07 -8.47 4.81
CA ARG A 99 -17.31 -8.95 6.18
C ARG A 99 -16.31 -8.37 7.18
N ALA A 100 -15.03 -8.29 6.81
CA ALA A 100 -14.03 -7.69 7.67
C ALA A 100 -14.30 -6.19 7.92
N MET A 101 -14.81 -5.47 6.92
CA MET A 101 -15.17 -4.05 7.05
C MET A 101 -16.45 -3.84 7.84
N ASP A 102 -17.42 -4.74 7.74
CA ASP A 102 -18.71 -4.66 8.43
C ASP A 102 -18.60 -4.93 9.95
N ALA A 103 -17.49 -5.52 10.40
CA ALA A 103 -17.26 -5.84 11.82
C ALA A 103 -17.17 -4.59 12.75
N ASP A 104 -16.74 -3.44 12.23
CA ASP A 104 -16.67 -2.17 12.99
C ASP A 104 -16.65 -1.00 11.97
N GLU A 105 -17.54 -0.03 12.15
CA GLU A 105 -17.61 1.17 11.28
C GLU A 105 -16.34 2.04 11.31
N ARG A 106 -15.50 1.89 12.37
CA ARG A 106 -14.21 2.56 12.48
C ARG A 106 -13.09 1.86 11.72
N ILE A 107 -13.35 0.71 11.08
CA ILE A 107 -12.38 0.08 10.19
C ILE A 107 -12.29 0.90 8.93
N PHE A 108 -11.10 1.45 8.70
CA PHE A 108 -10.75 2.25 7.53
C PHE A 108 -10.43 1.35 6.34
N SER A 109 -9.60 0.34 6.60
CA SER A 109 -9.14 -0.60 5.58
C SER A 109 -8.94 -2.01 6.12
N ALA A 110 -9.07 -3.00 5.23
CA ALA A 110 -8.66 -4.37 5.51
C ALA A 110 -7.71 -4.88 4.41
N SER A 111 -6.57 -5.44 4.83
CA SER A 111 -5.61 -6.09 3.93
C SER A 111 -5.96 -7.56 3.76
N ALA A 112 -5.96 -8.04 2.52
CA ALA A 112 -6.14 -9.45 2.21
C ALA A 112 -4.95 -10.31 2.68
N GLN A 113 -5.14 -11.63 2.73
CA GLN A 113 -4.05 -12.60 2.83
C GLN A 113 -3.41 -12.76 1.45
N MET A 114 -2.34 -12.04 1.21
CA MET A 114 -1.57 -12.21 -0.02
C MET A 114 -0.60 -13.35 0.14
N ARG A 115 -0.75 -14.36 -0.73
CA ARG A 115 0.15 -15.52 -0.85
C ARG A 115 1.04 -15.36 -2.08
N ASN A 116 2.23 -15.94 -2.01
CA ASN A 116 3.10 -15.96 -3.19
C ASN A 116 2.48 -16.86 -4.27
N LEU A 117 2.32 -16.35 -5.49
CA LEU A 117 1.69 -17.10 -6.61
C LEU A 117 2.45 -18.39 -6.97
N TYR A 118 3.78 -18.37 -6.82
CA TYR A 118 4.66 -19.51 -7.15
C TYR A 118 4.93 -20.43 -5.96
N HIS A 119 4.62 -19.95 -4.73
CA HIS A 119 4.77 -20.65 -3.48
C HIS A 119 3.55 -20.37 -2.59
N PRO A 120 2.37 -20.93 -2.92
CA PRO A 120 1.10 -20.59 -2.28
C PRO A 120 1.03 -20.95 -0.78
N GLU A 121 1.93 -21.80 -0.32
CA GLU A 121 2.13 -22.11 1.10
C GLU A 121 2.84 -20.99 1.89
N ARG A 122 3.28 -19.91 1.21
CA ARG A 122 4.02 -18.80 1.81
C ARG A 122 3.27 -17.48 1.67
N ILE A 123 3.28 -16.70 2.74
CA ILE A 123 2.76 -15.34 2.75
C ILE A 123 3.66 -14.44 1.89
N ASP A 124 3.03 -13.67 1.02
CA ASP A 124 3.64 -12.50 0.38
C ASP A 124 3.45 -11.26 1.24
N ASP A 125 2.21 -11.01 1.70
CA ASP A 125 1.86 -9.94 2.63
C ASP A 125 0.65 -10.33 3.49
N ALA A 126 0.69 -10.03 4.79
CA ALA A 126 -0.41 -10.18 5.74
C ALA A 126 -0.68 -8.87 6.49
N GLY A 127 -0.59 -7.75 5.77
CA GLY A 127 -0.65 -6.39 6.27
C GLY A 127 0.73 -5.77 6.51
N ASP A 128 0.82 -4.49 6.24
CA ASP A 128 2.05 -3.74 6.40
C ASP A 128 2.25 -3.23 7.83
N GLU A 129 3.50 -3.22 8.25
CA GLU A 129 3.92 -2.67 9.53
C GLU A 129 4.94 -1.53 9.32
N TYR A 130 4.96 -0.58 10.25
CA TYR A 130 5.90 0.56 10.22
C TYR A 130 6.54 0.73 11.60
N CYS A 131 7.84 1.06 11.65
CA CYS A 131 8.56 1.19 12.91
C CYS A 131 9.33 2.52 13.03
N ALA A 132 9.79 2.85 14.24
CA ALA A 132 10.49 4.09 14.53
C ALA A 132 11.84 4.27 13.81
N LEU A 133 12.38 3.20 13.20
CA LEU A 133 13.55 3.28 12.30
C LEU A 133 13.22 3.92 10.94
N GLY A 134 11.96 4.32 10.69
CA GLY A 134 11.50 4.79 9.39
C GLY A 134 11.38 3.66 8.35
N TRP A 135 11.18 2.41 8.81
CA TRP A 135 11.08 1.24 7.94
C TRP A 135 9.65 0.71 7.89
N ALA A 136 9.14 0.57 6.66
CA ALA A 136 7.97 -0.25 6.37
C ALA A 136 8.42 -1.67 6.01
N PHE A 137 7.60 -2.66 6.37
CA PHE A 137 7.84 -4.06 6.05
C PHE A 137 6.54 -4.87 6.01
N ALA A 138 6.45 -5.77 5.04
CA ALA A 138 5.37 -6.71 4.91
C ALA A 138 5.40 -7.71 6.07
N ARG A 139 4.26 -7.85 6.76
CA ARG A 139 4.11 -8.85 7.82
C ARG A 139 4.00 -10.23 7.20
N GLY A 140 4.80 -11.15 7.70
CA GLY A 140 4.72 -12.55 7.30
C GLY A 140 5.44 -12.92 6.02
N LYS A 141 6.11 -11.99 5.36
CA LYS A 141 6.82 -12.24 4.11
C LYS A 141 7.67 -13.51 4.17
N ASP A 142 7.47 -14.41 3.22
CA ASP A 142 8.14 -15.72 3.06
C ASP A 142 7.90 -16.72 4.23
N ARG A 143 6.90 -16.47 5.10
CA ARG A 143 6.51 -17.36 6.21
C ARG A 143 5.35 -18.27 5.83
N PRO A 144 5.21 -19.44 6.50
CA PRO A 144 4.09 -20.36 6.27
C PRO A 144 2.73 -19.71 6.56
N VAL A 145 1.75 -19.92 5.67
CA VAL A 145 0.39 -19.33 5.73
C VAL A 145 -0.39 -19.74 6.99
N GLU A 146 -0.10 -20.91 7.56
CA GLU A 146 -0.79 -21.46 8.73
C GLU A 146 -0.63 -20.56 9.97
N ARG A 147 0.42 -19.75 10.02
CA ARG A 147 0.70 -18.81 11.11
C ARG A 147 -0.10 -17.50 11.01
N TYR A 148 -0.83 -17.32 9.91
CA TYR A 148 -1.51 -16.05 9.57
C TYR A 148 -3.01 -16.23 9.33
N GLN A 149 -3.66 -17.12 10.08
CA GLN A 149 -5.07 -17.45 9.94
C GLN A 149 -6.00 -16.60 10.84
N GLN A 150 -5.45 -15.69 11.63
CA GLN A 150 -6.25 -14.88 12.57
C GLN A 150 -6.25 -13.40 12.15
N SER A 151 -7.45 -12.81 12.16
CA SER A 151 -7.62 -11.37 11.98
C SER A 151 -6.94 -10.59 13.13
N ARG A 152 -6.37 -9.43 12.80
CA ARG A 152 -5.76 -8.52 13.77
C ARG A 152 -5.62 -7.10 13.24
N GLY A 153 -5.35 -6.17 14.14
CA GLY A 153 -4.92 -4.83 13.76
C GLY A 153 -3.53 -4.83 13.11
N ILE A 154 -3.36 -4.05 12.05
CA ILE A 154 -2.11 -3.82 11.31
C ILE A 154 -1.82 -2.33 11.23
N PHE A 155 -0.61 -1.94 10.81
CA PHE A 155 -0.28 -0.53 10.66
C PHE A 155 -0.95 0.08 9.43
N ALA A 156 -0.87 -0.60 8.28
CA ALA A 156 -1.51 -0.21 7.03
C ALA A 156 -1.95 -1.45 6.23
N ALA A 157 -2.95 -1.30 5.38
CA ALA A 157 -3.32 -2.31 4.41
C ALA A 157 -2.48 -2.12 3.15
N CYS A 158 -1.89 -3.21 2.64
CA CYS A 158 -1.07 -3.20 1.44
C CYS A 158 -1.88 -2.78 0.21
N GLY A 159 -1.39 -1.82 -0.55
CA GLY A 159 -2.06 -1.31 -1.76
C GLY A 159 -2.25 -2.35 -2.87
N GLY A 160 -1.60 -3.52 -2.76
CA GLY A 160 -1.69 -4.60 -3.75
C GLY A 160 -2.96 -5.45 -3.69
N ALA A 161 -3.59 -5.59 -2.51
CA ALA A 161 -4.87 -6.27 -2.32
C ALA A 161 -5.53 -5.85 -1.00
N SER A 162 -6.40 -4.87 -1.04
CA SER A 162 -7.02 -4.29 0.15
C SER A 162 -8.34 -3.60 -0.14
N ILE A 163 -9.21 -3.53 0.85
CA ILE A 163 -10.49 -2.83 0.80
C ILE A 163 -10.45 -1.60 1.70
N PHE A 164 -11.10 -0.54 1.24
CA PHE A 164 -11.21 0.74 1.95
C PHE A 164 -12.66 1.19 2.02
N ARG A 165 -13.04 1.81 3.13
CA ARG A 165 -14.33 2.50 3.26
C ARG A 165 -14.24 3.84 2.55
N ARG A 166 -14.98 4.02 1.43
CA ARG A 166 -14.90 5.20 0.56
C ARG A 166 -15.14 6.50 1.31
N GLU A 167 -16.15 6.56 2.17
CA GLU A 167 -16.44 7.73 2.99
C GLU A 167 -15.25 8.16 3.87
N LEU A 168 -14.49 7.20 4.40
CA LEU A 168 -13.33 7.50 5.22
C LEU A 168 -12.12 7.91 4.37
N LEU A 169 -11.99 7.42 3.13
CA LEU A 169 -11.01 7.94 2.16
C LEU A 169 -11.27 9.41 1.85
N GLU A 170 -12.54 9.80 1.65
CA GLU A 170 -12.91 11.20 1.43
C GLU A 170 -12.55 12.09 2.63
N ARG A 171 -12.75 11.61 3.85
CA ARG A 171 -12.44 12.35 5.09
C ARG A 171 -10.95 12.46 5.39
N THR A 172 -10.18 11.42 5.11
CA THR A 172 -8.73 11.37 5.41
C THR A 172 -7.87 11.85 4.25
N GLY A 173 -8.46 11.98 3.06
CA GLY A 173 -7.80 12.18 1.79
C GLY A 173 -7.37 10.84 1.17
N ALA A 174 -7.44 10.73 -0.15
CA ALA A 174 -6.97 9.58 -0.93
C ALA A 174 -5.43 9.47 -0.92
N LEU A 175 -4.82 8.76 -1.86
CA LEU A 175 -3.36 8.62 -1.93
C LEU A 175 -2.70 9.96 -2.30
N ASP A 176 -1.57 10.26 -1.70
CA ASP A 176 -0.79 11.46 -2.03
C ASP A 176 0.07 11.20 -3.28
N GLU A 177 -0.26 11.85 -4.39
CA GLU A 177 0.42 11.66 -5.67
C GLU A 177 1.91 12.08 -5.64
N ASN A 178 2.35 12.85 -4.63
CA ASN A 178 3.77 13.12 -4.41
C ASN A 178 4.59 11.85 -4.14
N HIS A 179 3.96 10.76 -3.68
CA HIS A 179 4.62 9.46 -3.56
C HIS A 179 4.93 8.86 -4.93
N PHE A 180 4.07 9.03 -5.91
CA PHE A 180 4.06 8.34 -7.20
C PHE A 180 3.79 6.82 -7.05
N ALA A 181 4.65 6.12 -6.31
CA ALA A 181 4.52 4.73 -5.88
C ALA A 181 5.44 4.46 -4.68
N TYR A 182 5.13 3.44 -3.88
CA TYR A 182 5.78 2.99 -2.65
C TYR A 182 5.60 3.90 -1.45
N LEU A 183 5.21 3.31 -0.33
CA LEU A 183 4.89 3.92 0.96
C LEU A 183 3.63 4.82 0.97
N GLU A 184 2.88 4.90 -0.11
CA GLU A 184 1.57 5.57 -0.17
C GLU A 184 0.53 4.86 0.69
N ASP A 185 0.61 3.55 0.81
CA ASP A 185 -0.20 2.69 1.66
C ASP A 185 0.10 2.92 3.15
N ILE A 186 1.39 3.00 3.50
CA ILE A 186 1.83 3.36 4.86
C ILE A 186 1.38 4.77 5.22
N ASP A 187 1.50 5.75 4.30
CA ASP A 187 1.02 7.11 4.49
C ASP A 187 -0.49 7.13 4.77
N LEU A 188 -1.26 6.40 3.97
CA LEU A 188 -2.71 6.31 4.09
C LEU A 188 -3.12 5.67 5.41
N GLY A 189 -2.49 4.53 5.76
CA GLY A 189 -2.73 3.84 7.03
C GLY A 189 -2.32 4.66 8.26
N TYR A 190 -1.23 5.44 8.16
CA TYR A 190 -0.79 6.36 9.22
C TYR A 190 -1.84 7.45 9.44
N ARG A 191 -2.31 8.10 8.35
CA ARG A 191 -3.36 9.14 8.42
C ARG A 191 -4.64 8.59 9.02
N ALA A 192 -5.09 7.41 8.61
CA ALA A 192 -6.26 6.76 9.18
C ALA A 192 -6.14 6.61 10.71
N GLN A 193 -4.99 6.16 11.21
CA GLN A 193 -4.75 6.03 12.65
C GLN A 193 -4.70 7.38 13.37
N ILE A 194 -4.14 8.45 12.77
CA ILE A 194 -4.17 9.82 13.32
C ILE A 194 -5.63 10.29 13.53
N TYR A 195 -6.53 9.92 12.63
CA TYR A 195 -7.96 10.24 12.73
C TYR A 195 -8.75 9.29 13.65
N GLY A 196 -8.10 8.29 14.25
CA GLY A 196 -8.72 7.35 15.19
C GLY A 196 -9.34 6.11 14.54
N TYR A 197 -9.13 5.93 13.24
CA TYR A 197 -9.58 4.74 12.51
C TYR A 197 -8.61 3.56 12.67
N ARG A 198 -9.01 2.39 12.18
CA ARG A 198 -8.28 1.13 12.33
C ARG A 198 -8.02 0.51 10.96
N ASN A 199 -6.85 -0.09 10.81
CA ASN A 199 -6.52 -0.97 9.70
C ASN A 199 -6.46 -2.40 10.22
N VAL A 200 -7.03 -3.36 9.51
CA VAL A 200 -7.12 -4.75 9.94
C VAL A 200 -6.60 -5.69 8.86
N TYR A 201 -6.25 -6.89 9.25
CA TYR A 201 -5.91 -7.99 8.37
C TYR A 201 -7.10 -8.96 8.29
N ALA A 202 -7.48 -9.34 7.06
CA ALA A 202 -8.59 -10.23 6.74
C ALA A 202 -8.05 -11.56 6.16
N PRO A 203 -7.78 -12.58 6.99
CA PRO A 203 -7.16 -13.84 6.55
C PRO A 203 -8.05 -14.66 5.61
N GLU A 204 -9.36 -14.48 5.65
CA GLU A 204 -10.32 -15.20 4.80
C GLU A 204 -10.36 -14.68 3.36
N ALA A 205 -9.87 -13.46 3.12
CA ALA A 205 -9.74 -12.89 1.78
C ALA A 205 -8.38 -13.29 1.19
N VAL A 206 -8.36 -14.35 0.42
CA VAL A 206 -7.11 -14.93 -0.12
C VAL A 206 -6.86 -14.44 -1.54
N VAL A 207 -5.63 -14.04 -1.81
CA VAL A 207 -5.16 -13.63 -3.13
C VAL A 207 -3.73 -14.09 -3.36
N TYR A 208 -3.43 -14.56 -4.56
CA TYR A 208 -2.10 -14.95 -5.01
C TYR A 208 -1.46 -13.80 -5.78
N HIS A 209 -0.21 -13.48 -5.47
CA HIS A 209 0.50 -12.34 -6.06
C HIS A 209 1.83 -12.81 -6.68
N ALA A 210 2.09 -12.40 -7.91
CA ALA A 210 3.30 -12.77 -8.64
C ALA A 210 4.57 -12.15 -8.07
N GLY A 211 4.44 -11.08 -7.30
CA GLY A 211 5.54 -10.41 -6.61
C GLY A 211 6.58 -9.81 -7.55
N SER A 212 6.66 -8.49 -7.62
CA SER A 212 7.59 -7.77 -8.52
C SER A 212 7.42 -8.08 -10.02
N GLY A 213 6.25 -8.59 -10.43
CA GLY A 213 5.95 -8.93 -11.82
C GLY A 213 6.13 -7.74 -12.77
N SER A 214 5.65 -6.58 -12.39
CA SER A 214 5.73 -5.34 -13.20
C SER A 214 7.11 -4.66 -13.15
N THR A 215 7.96 -4.94 -12.15
CA THR A 215 9.20 -4.17 -11.90
C THR A 215 10.47 -5.01 -11.92
N GLY A 216 10.36 -6.30 -12.21
CA GLY A 216 11.45 -7.24 -12.57
C GLY A 216 12.39 -7.68 -11.44
N SER A 217 12.67 -6.85 -10.43
CA SER A 217 13.58 -7.23 -9.34
C SER A 217 13.17 -6.62 -7.99
N ARG A 218 13.55 -7.30 -6.90
CA ARG A 218 13.31 -6.83 -5.53
C ARG A 218 13.95 -5.46 -5.26
N TYR A 219 15.14 -5.21 -5.79
CA TYR A 219 15.88 -3.94 -5.66
C TYR A 219 16.37 -3.48 -7.03
N ASN A 220 15.90 -2.33 -7.48
CA ASN A 220 16.41 -1.63 -8.66
C ASN A 220 16.49 -0.14 -8.37
N LYS A 221 17.14 0.63 -9.25
CA LYS A 221 17.37 2.07 -9.08
C LYS A 221 16.05 2.83 -8.87
N PHE A 222 15.01 2.50 -9.64
CA PHE A 222 13.71 3.16 -9.56
C PHE A 222 13.05 2.95 -8.18
N LYS A 223 12.94 1.69 -7.72
CA LYS A 223 12.37 1.36 -6.40
C LYS A 223 13.14 2.02 -5.26
N VAL A 224 14.48 1.96 -5.30
CA VAL A 224 15.32 2.51 -4.24
C VAL A 224 15.24 4.02 -4.19
N ASP A 225 15.24 4.72 -5.35
CA ASP A 225 15.13 6.17 -5.42
C ASP A 225 13.77 6.66 -4.87
N LEU A 226 12.66 6.06 -5.31
CA LEU A 226 11.32 6.44 -4.85
C LEU A 226 11.11 6.11 -3.37
N SER A 227 11.45 4.90 -2.93
CA SER A 227 11.23 4.50 -1.53
C SER A 227 12.08 5.30 -0.56
N SER A 228 13.31 5.70 -0.93
CA SER A 228 14.14 6.55 -0.08
C SER A 228 13.60 8.00 -0.02
N LYS A 229 13.19 8.57 -1.16
CA LYS A 229 12.48 9.86 -1.20
C LYS A 229 11.25 9.84 -0.31
N ASN A 230 10.40 8.84 -0.50
CA ASN A 230 9.13 8.71 0.20
C ASN A 230 9.31 8.43 1.70
N SER A 231 10.39 7.75 2.12
CA SER A 231 10.69 7.52 3.55
C SER A 231 10.88 8.83 4.32
N ILE A 232 11.60 9.81 3.75
CA ILE A 232 11.77 11.14 4.37
C ILE A 232 10.44 11.89 4.36
N TYR A 233 9.73 11.87 3.21
CA TYR A 233 8.48 12.58 3.06
C TYR A 233 7.39 12.04 3.99
N LEU A 234 7.28 10.73 4.18
CA LEU A 234 6.34 10.08 5.09
C LEU A 234 6.53 10.56 6.54
N VAL A 235 7.79 10.60 7.02
CA VAL A 235 8.13 11.10 8.36
C VAL A 235 7.71 12.56 8.50
N TYR A 236 8.13 13.42 7.56
CA TYR A 236 7.79 14.84 7.56
C TYR A 236 6.29 15.08 7.55
N LYS A 237 5.56 14.36 6.69
CA LYS A 237 4.14 14.56 6.46
C LYS A 237 3.29 14.20 7.67
N ASN A 238 3.56 13.05 8.30
CA ASN A 238 2.67 12.43 9.28
C ASN A 238 3.09 12.65 10.73
N MET A 239 4.39 12.78 11.01
CA MET A 239 4.86 12.97 12.38
C MET A 239 4.89 14.46 12.75
N PRO A 240 4.24 14.84 13.87
CA PRO A 240 4.44 16.17 14.44
C PRO A 240 5.90 16.34 14.93
N PHE A 241 6.36 17.59 15.05
CA PHE A 241 7.75 17.91 15.37
C PHE A 241 8.29 17.17 16.60
N LEU A 242 7.51 17.13 17.69
CA LEU A 242 7.93 16.43 18.92
C LEU A 242 8.07 14.91 18.71
N GLN A 243 7.23 14.30 17.87
CA GLN A 243 7.36 12.89 17.54
C GLN A 243 8.58 12.61 16.67
N ILE A 244 8.95 13.53 15.76
CA ILE A 244 10.20 13.44 15.00
C ILE A 244 11.40 13.51 15.96
N LEU A 245 11.44 14.46 16.87
CA LEU A 245 12.52 14.59 17.86
C LEU A 245 12.65 13.33 18.72
N LEU A 246 11.53 12.79 19.20
CA LEU A 246 11.50 11.59 20.03
C LEU A 246 12.07 10.36 19.29
N ASN A 247 11.81 10.27 17.99
CA ASN A 247 12.28 9.16 17.15
C ASN A 247 13.60 9.44 16.42
N LEU A 248 14.17 10.65 16.56
CA LEU A 248 15.36 11.07 15.79
C LEU A 248 16.54 10.08 15.88
N PRO A 249 16.93 9.57 17.07
CA PRO A 249 18.03 8.59 17.15
C PRO A 249 17.72 7.30 16.37
N PHE A 250 16.47 6.82 16.42
CA PHE A 250 16.04 5.61 15.69
C PHE A 250 16.00 5.86 14.18
N LEU A 251 15.48 7.01 13.75
CA LEU A 251 15.44 7.41 12.34
C LEU A 251 16.85 7.50 11.75
N LEU A 252 17.77 8.16 12.45
CA LEU A 252 19.17 8.28 12.02
C LEU A 252 19.83 6.90 11.90
N ALA A 253 19.67 6.03 12.90
CA ALA A 253 20.18 4.67 12.87
C ALA A 253 19.57 3.86 11.71
N GLY A 254 18.26 3.98 11.49
CA GLY A 254 17.54 3.28 10.43
C GLY A 254 17.96 3.72 9.03
N PHE A 255 18.08 5.02 8.78
CA PHE A 255 18.54 5.55 7.50
C PHE A 255 20.01 5.23 7.24
N LEU A 256 20.89 5.30 8.26
CA LEU A 256 22.29 4.89 8.15
C LEU A 256 22.39 3.41 7.80
N ALA A 257 21.68 2.53 8.50
CA ALA A 257 21.68 1.10 8.22
C ALA A 257 21.23 0.77 6.79
N LYS A 258 20.18 1.44 6.27
CA LYS A 258 19.76 1.30 4.87
C LYS A 258 20.79 1.86 3.89
N THR A 259 21.46 2.97 4.21
CA THR A 259 22.53 3.52 3.38
C THR A 259 23.66 2.52 3.22
N LEU A 260 24.14 1.91 4.31
CA LEU A 260 25.17 0.89 4.28
C LEU A 260 24.71 -0.36 3.53
N PHE A 261 23.48 -0.82 3.76
CA PHE A 261 22.88 -1.96 3.06
C PHE A 261 22.84 -1.74 1.54
N PHE A 262 22.38 -0.58 1.09
CA PHE A 262 22.32 -0.28 -0.34
C PHE A 262 23.68 0.05 -0.94
N ALA A 263 24.64 0.57 -0.16
CA ALA A 263 26.04 0.70 -0.57
C ALA A 263 26.64 -0.66 -0.92
N GLY A 264 26.43 -1.67 -0.05
CA GLY A 264 26.86 -3.05 -0.32
C GLY A 264 26.19 -3.72 -1.54
N LYS A 265 25.06 -3.15 -2.03
CA LYS A 265 24.38 -3.59 -3.26
C LYS A 265 24.69 -2.73 -4.50
N GLY A 266 25.63 -1.80 -4.42
CA GLY A 266 25.92 -0.85 -5.52
C GLY A 266 24.83 0.21 -5.76
N LEU A 267 23.88 0.37 -4.83
CA LEU A 267 22.76 1.30 -4.93
C LEU A 267 22.81 2.45 -3.91
N GLY A 268 23.93 2.58 -3.16
CA GLY A 268 24.08 3.58 -2.10
C GLY A 268 23.91 5.01 -2.59
N GLY A 269 24.53 5.38 -3.72
CA GLY A 269 24.36 6.70 -4.32
C GLY A 269 22.91 7.00 -4.74
N THR A 270 22.19 6.00 -5.25
CA THR A 270 20.77 6.13 -5.57
C THR A 270 19.94 6.37 -4.31
N TYR A 271 20.23 5.63 -3.24
CA TYR A 271 19.52 5.77 -1.96
C TYR A 271 19.72 7.16 -1.35
N VAL A 272 20.97 7.63 -1.26
CA VAL A 272 21.30 8.98 -0.71
C VAL A 272 20.68 10.10 -1.55
N ARG A 273 20.75 9.99 -2.89
CA ARG A 273 20.06 10.94 -3.78
C ARG A 273 18.56 10.97 -3.53
N GLY A 274 17.93 9.82 -3.37
CA GLY A 274 16.50 9.75 -3.05
C GLY A 274 16.17 10.42 -1.70
N LEU A 275 16.99 10.21 -0.64
CA LEU A 275 16.83 10.95 0.63
C LEU A 275 16.89 12.46 0.41
N GLY A 276 17.86 12.96 -0.38
CA GLY A 276 17.97 14.39 -0.73
C GLY A 276 16.73 14.92 -1.45
N ARG A 277 16.19 14.17 -2.41
CA ARG A 277 14.92 14.49 -3.08
C ARG A 277 13.74 14.51 -2.09
N GLY A 278 13.74 13.64 -1.09
CA GLY A 278 12.74 13.64 -0.01
C GLY A 278 12.77 14.93 0.79
N PHE A 279 13.95 15.38 1.20
CA PHE A 279 14.12 16.70 1.87
C PHE A 279 13.69 17.87 0.98
N ALA A 280 14.06 17.86 -0.30
CA ALA A 280 13.62 18.87 -1.26
C ALA A 280 12.09 18.92 -1.39
N LEU A 281 11.43 17.76 -1.46
CA LEU A 281 9.96 17.68 -1.48
C LEU A 281 9.35 18.25 -0.19
N CYS A 282 9.90 17.93 0.99
CA CYS A 282 9.43 18.50 2.25
C CYS A 282 9.53 20.03 2.29
N ALA A 283 10.52 20.61 1.62
CA ALA A 283 10.72 22.06 1.52
C ALA A 283 9.86 22.71 0.41
N SER A 284 9.31 21.95 -0.53
CA SER A 284 8.50 22.45 -1.63
C SER A 284 7.10 22.93 -1.17
N ARG A 285 6.41 23.67 -2.04
CA ARG A 285 5.03 24.10 -1.78
C ARG A 285 4.08 22.91 -1.73
N GLU A 286 4.25 21.96 -2.63
CA GLU A 286 3.44 20.74 -2.76
C GLU A 286 3.59 19.86 -1.51
N GLY A 287 4.82 19.56 -1.09
CA GLY A 287 5.07 18.74 0.10
C GLY A 287 4.53 19.38 1.39
N ARG A 288 4.65 20.71 1.52
CA ARG A 288 4.09 21.43 2.67
C ARG A 288 2.57 21.47 2.68
N ALA A 289 1.91 21.54 1.51
CA ALA A 289 0.46 21.56 1.40
C ALA A 289 -0.18 20.27 1.92
N HIS A 290 0.50 19.13 1.78
CA HIS A 290 0.02 17.82 2.18
C HIS A 290 0.40 17.41 3.62
N LYS A 291 1.14 18.26 4.35
CA LYS A 291 1.54 17.97 5.75
C LYS A 291 0.30 17.86 6.65
N VAL A 292 0.20 16.75 7.38
CA VAL A 292 -0.85 16.54 8.37
C VAL A 292 -0.65 17.51 9.55
N ARG A 293 -1.64 18.38 9.77
CA ARG A 293 -1.60 19.35 10.86
C ARG A 293 -1.88 18.66 12.19
N PHE A 294 -1.00 18.81 13.16
CA PHE A 294 -1.25 18.37 14.52
C PHE A 294 -2.46 19.08 15.12
N ARG A 295 -3.35 18.30 15.76
CA ARG A 295 -4.49 18.80 16.54
C ARG A 295 -4.49 18.11 17.90
N MET A 296 -4.68 18.85 18.99
CA MET A 296 -4.70 18.30 20.37
C MET A 296 -5.68 17.15 20.54
N LYS A 297 -6.83 17.19 19.89
CA LYS A 297 -7.79 16.09 19.93
C LYS A 297 -7.24 14.76 19.41
N ASN A 298 -6.19 14.78 18.58
CA ASN A 298 -5.56 13.58 18.02
C ASN A 298 -4.35 13.09 18.87
N LEU A 299 -4.01 13.78 19.97
CA LEU A 299 -2.89 13.40 20.83
C LEU A 299 -2.95 11.93 21.31
N PRO A 300 -4.11 11.40 21.78
CA PRO A 300 -4.17 9.98 22.19
C PRO A 300 -3.83 9.01 21.05
N HIS A 301 -4.20 9.35 19.82
CA HIS A 301 -3.89 8.54 18.64
C HIS A 301 -2.39 8.58 18.32
N TYR A 302 -1.75 9.74 18.40
CA TYR A 302 -0.30 9.86 18.23
C TYR A 302 0.48 9.08 19.30
N LEU A 303 0.01 9.09 20.56
CA LEU A 303 0.63 8.30 21.63
C LEU A 303 0.51 6.79 21.36
N ARG A 304 -0.68 6.34 20.91
CA ARG A 304 -0.88 4.95 20.50
C ARG A 304 0.02 4.56 19.33
N ILE A 305 0.09 5.40 18.29
CA ILE A 305 0.98 5.18 17.14
C ILE A 305 2.43 5.09 17.62
N GLN A 306 2.86 5.96 18.53
CA GLN A 306 4.22 5.95 19.06
C GLN A 306 4.58 4.61 19.73
N LEU A 307 3.68 4.05 20.52
CA LEU A 307 3.88 2.72 21.13
C LEU A 307 4.00 1.63 20.06
N VAL A 308 3.18 1.70 19.00
CA VAL A 308 3.27 0.75 17.88
C VAL A 308 4.60 0.90 17.14
N LEU A 309 5.06 2.12 16.88
CA LEU A 309 6.35 2.36 16.21
C LEU A 309 7.52 1.75 16.98
N TRP A 310 7.54 1.89 18.30
CA TRP A 310 8.59 1.29 19.15
C TRP A 310 8.49 -0.21 19.23
N LYS A 311 7.28 -0.75 19.45
CA LYS A 311 7.03 -2.20 19.44
C LYS A 311 7.53 -2.83 18.13
N ASN A 312 7.27 -2.19 17.01
CA ASN A 312 7.60 -2.71 15.69
C ASN A 312 9.12 -2.70 15.39
N ILE A 313 9.95 -1.98 16.16
CA ILE A 313 11.41 -2.17 16.13
C ILE A 313 11.77 -3.62 16.49
N PHE A 314 11.19 -4.13 17.59
CA PHE A 314 11.45 -5.53 18.00
C PHE A 314 10.89 -6.53 16.98
N VAL A 315 9.70 -6.25 16.45
CA VAL A 315 9.07 -7.13 15.44
C VAL A 315 9.95 -7.29 14.20
N VAL A 316 10.53 -6.21 13.68
CA VAL A 316 11.38 -6.28 12.48
C VAL A 316 12.66 -7.09 12.69
N PHE A 317 13.24 -7.04 13.88
CA PHE A 317 14.42 -7.86 14.19
C PHE A 317 14.06 -9.33 14.42
N LEU A 318 12.98 -9.62 15.16
CA LEU A 318 12.51 -10.99 15.38
C LEU A 318 12.08 -11.70 14.08
N THR A 319 11.57 -10.96 13.10
CA THR A 319 11.19 -11.53 11.79
C THR A 319 12.40 -11.83 10.89
N LYS A 320 13.55 -11.18 11.10
CA LYS A 320 14.78 -11.41 10.33
C LYS A 320 15.69 -12.51 10.89
N ILE A 321 15.56 -12.82 12.19
CA ILE A 321 16.44 -13.78 12.90
C ILE A 321 15.88 -15.21 12.83
N ARG A 322 14.63 -15.42 12.46
CA ARG A 322 13.96 -16.72 12.30
C ARG A 322 13.64 -16.99 10.83
#